data_c6ffcbf0fd32c91c619a1ac06e6f52e3
#
_entry.id   c6ffcbf0fd32c91c619a1ac06e6f52e3
#
_cell.length_a   1.000
_cell.length_b   1.000
_cell.length_c   1.000
_cell.angle_alpha   90.00
_cell.angle_beta   90.00
_cell.angle_gamma   90.00
#
_symmetry.space_group_name_H-M   'P 1'
#
loop_
_entity.id
_entity.type
_entity.pdbx_description
1 polymer ?
#
loop_
_entity_poly.entity_id
_entity_poly.type
_entity_poly.pdbx_seq_one_letter_code
_entity_poly.pdbx_strand_id
1 'polypeptide(L)'
;MNLSQPLPPNASAGPAVSAPAGVHRIYRRLGRLGFRWLYVLDSVAVLAAGAVVMTVRFGLDWPQPGESLLGLVAFTVLVQVVFYFGGLYERQSRLGNRQWFARVAGLTLVALAVSALVVLPTDRYAVPRWNLVAVGVLVALAATGNRVLSRRLRAGRFGPPRVLLVGDAADTAMAAEHLGETDRAAVVVGQVGPDEDVLAAADRTGASDVMLVSDPPLESVFPEPAATFEAQGRGAYLRVTATTTLIGLRTVRVIGGMPYVALRATALRPSQVRLKRLTELAVLVVAGPVLLVVGAVVGLYVRLVAGPGVLYHQERTGRGGVPFTMAKFRTMSHDAEADSGPRLAEAADERVVRGCGWLRRSRLDELPQFWHVARGQMSLVGPRPERPEMTAVFERTITGYGRRHEIAPGITGLAQTRAGYHTDAAYKLGHDLQYLMAWSPILDLQILAATLLVMLRREP
;
A
#
# COMPACT_ATOMS: atom_id res chain seq x y z
N MET A 1 20.97 39.67 -26.50
CA MET A 1 20.23 38.90 -27.49
C MET A 1 18.85 38.65 -26.92
N ASN A 2 17.82 39.16 -27.54
CA ASN A 2 16.48 39.38 -26.97
C ASN A 2 15.67 38.06 -27.04
N LEU A 3 15.42 37.38 -25.89
CA LEU A 3 14.76 36.08 -25.79
C LEU A 3 13.24 36.19 -25.47
N SER A 4 12.57 37.20 -26.06
CA SER A 4 11.13 37.38 -25.89
C SER A 4 10.34 37.12 -27.18
N GLN A 5 10.62 36.04 -27.89
CA GLN A 5 9.71 35.57 -28.94
C GLN A 5 8.96 34.32 -28.45
N PRO A 6 7.60 34.33 -28.48
CA PRO A 6 6.84 33.14 -28.24
C PRO A 6 7.08 32.12 -29.37
N LEU A 7 7.38 30.88 -29.00
CA LEU A 7 7.49 29.76 -29.94
C LEU A 7 6.20 29.63 -30.77
N PRO A 8 6.32 29.35 -32.07
CA PRO A 8 5.15 29.18 -32.93
C PRO A 8 4.30 28.02 -32.45
N PRO A 9 2.97 28.11 -32.54
CA PRO A 9 2.09 27.01 -32.17
C PRO A 9 2.39 25.82 -33.07
N ASN A 10 2.83 24.71 -32.48
CA ASN A 10 3.18 23.49 -33.20
C ASN A 10 1.94 23.00 -33.96
N ALA A 11 2.03 23.06 -35.26
CA ALA A 11 0.99 22.73 -36.21
C ALA A 11 0.68 21.21 -36.19
N SER A 12 -0.57 20.92 -36.42
CA SER A 12 -1.15 19.66 -36.86
C SER A 12 -1.10 18.48 -35.86
N ALA A 13 -2.08 18.48 -34.99
CA ALA A 13 -2.70 17.21 -34.61
C ALA A 13 -3.21 16.54 -35.89
N GLY A 14 -2.55 15.51 -36.36
CA GLY A 14 -3.02 14.67 -37.45
C GLY A 14 -4.43 14.18 -37.19
N PRO A 15 -5.25 13.87 -38.21
CA PRO A 15 -6.64 13.53 -38.08
C PRO A 15 -6.79 12.32 -37.10
N ALA A 16 -7.60 12.51 -36.08
CA ALA A 16 -7.96 11.46 -35.17
C ALA A 16 -8.60 10.31 -35.97
N VAL A 17 -7.94 9.17 -36.04
CA VAL A 17 -8.49 7.97 -36.66
C VAL A 17 -9.79 7.62 -35.90
N SER A 18 -10.93 7.88 -36.50
CA SER A 18 -12.25 7.59 -35.95
C SER A 18 -12.46 6.08 -35.94
N ALA A 19 -12.41 5.49 -34.77
CA ALA A 19 -12.75 4.09 -34.59
C ALA A 19 -14.26 3.86 -34.86
N PRO A 20 -14.66 2.71 -35.43
CA PRO A 20 -16.06 2.43 -35.82
C PRO A 20 -17.04 2.53 -34.62
N ALA A 21 -18.19 3.10 -34.84
CA ALA A 21 -19.18 3.53 -33.82
C ALA A 21 -19.66 2.42 -32.83
N GLY A 22 -19.58 1.14 -33.24
CA GLY A 22 -19.91 -0.01 -32.38
C GLY A 22 -18.91 -0.24 -31.26
N VAL A 23 -17.65 -0.03 -31.54
CA VAL A 23 -16.54 -0.19 -30.60
C VAL A 23 -16.62 0.87 -29.48
N HIS A 24 -17.08 2.08 -29.79
CA HIS A 24 -17.26 3.17 -28.82
C HIS A 24 -18.27 2.89 -27.68
N ARG A 25 -19.31 2.08 -27.93
CA ARG A 25 -20.31 1.75 -26.89
C ARG A 25 -19.77 0.73 -25.87
N ILE A 26 -19.03 -0.28 -26.35
CA ILE A 26 -18.37 -1.28 -25.49
C ILE A 26 -17.31 -0.60 -24.64
N TYR A 27 -16.50 0.28 -25.24
CA TYR A 27 -15.46 1.06 -24.51
C TYR A 27 -16.02 1.97 -23.43
N ARG A 28 -17.16 2.63 -23.65
CA ARG A 28 -17.81 3.44 -22.62
C ARG A 28 -18.29 2.61 -21.43
N ARG A 29 -18.80 1.40 -21.65
CA ARG A 29 -19.21 0.48 -20.57
C ARG A 29 -18.00 -0.08 -19.81
N LEU A 30 -16.99 -0.56 -20.51
CA LEU A 30 -15.75 -1.07 -19.91
C LEU A 30 -14.99 0.02 -19.12
N GLY A 31 -15.02 1.26 -19.58
CA GLY A 31 -14.37 2.37 -18.89
C GLY A 31 -15.04 2.80 -17.59
N ARG A 32 -16.35 2.55 -17.38
CA ARG A 32 -17.01 2.76 -16.09
C ARG A 32 -16.63 1.71 -15.05
N LEU A 33 -16.20 0.52 -15.49
CA LEU A 33 -15.77 -0.58 -14.62
C LEU A 33 -14.33 -0.41 -14.11
N GLY A 34 -13.58 0.57 -14.61
CA GLY A 34 -12.19 0.82 -14.20
C GLY A 34 -11.29 -0.38 -14.47
N PHE A 35 -10.48 -0.81 -13.48
CA PHE A 35 -9.64 -2.01 -13.58
C PHE A 35 -10.39 -3.34 -13.41
N ARG A 36 -11.71 -3.31 -13.10
CA ARG A 36 -12.50 -4.52 -12.85
C ARG A 36 -12.61 -5.43 -14.09
N TRP A 37 -12.59 -4.85 -15.29
CA TRP A 37 -12.60 -5.63 -16.53
C TRP A 37 -11.33 -6.49 -16.72
N LEU A 38 -10.15 -6.01 -16.25
CA LEU A 38 -8.91 -6.81 -16.26
C LEU A 38 -9.06 -8.05 -15.38
N TYR A 39 -9.73 -7.92 -14.23
CA TYR A 39 -10.01 -9.05 -13.37
C TYR A 39 -10.84 -10.13 -14.11
N VAL A 40 -11.88 -9.71 -14.81
CA VAL A 40 -12.72 -10.62 -15.60
C VAL A 40 -11.91 -11.26 -16.74
N LEU A 41 -11.14 -10.47 -17.50
CA LEU A 41 -10.32 -11.00 -18.60
C LEU A 41 -9.27 -11.99 -18.11
N ASP A 42 -8.60 -11.70 -17.00
CA ASP A 42 -7.63 -12.61 -16.42
C ASP A 42 -8.30 -13.90 -15.92
N SER A 43 -9.51 -13.82 -15.31
CA SER A 43 -10.27 -15.03 -14.93
C SER A 43 -10.63 -15.89 -16.15
N VAL A 44 -11.14 -15.26 -17.19
CA VAL A 44 -11.46 -15.97 -18.45
C VAL A 44 -10.17 -16.59 -19.06
N ALA A 45 -9.07 -15.86 -19.03
CA ALA A 45 -7.79 -16.36 -19.55
C ALA A 45 -7.28 -17.57 -18.77
N VAL A 46 -7.40 -17.58 -17.43
CA VAL A 46 -7.00 -18.73 -16.60
C VAL A 46 -7.88 -19.95 -16.90
N LEU A 47 -9.20 -19.76 -16.94
CA LEU A 47 -10.14 -20.83 -17.27
C LEU A 47 -9.91 -21.39 -18.69
N ALA A 48 -9.73 -20.50 -19.67
CA ALA A 48 -9.46 -20.90 -21.05
C ALA A 48 -8.12 -21.64 -21.17
N ALA A 49 -7.06 -21.15 -20.53
CA ALA A 49 -5.75 -21.82 -20.53
C ALA A 49 -5.85 -23.22 -19.93
N GLY A 50 -6.56 -23.37 -18.82
CA GLY A 50 -6.80 -24.68 -18.21
C GLY A 50 -7.60 -25.61 -19.11
N ALA A 51 -8.71 -25.11 -19.67
CA ALA A 51 -9.53 -25.89 -20.59
C ALA A 51 -8.76 -26.34 -21.83
N VAL A 52 -7.99 -25.44 -22.45
CA VAL A 52 -7.14 -25.78 -23.62
C VAL A 52 -6.12 -26.86 -23.27
N VAL A 53 -5.39 -26.72 -22.17
CA VAL A 53 -4.38 -27.71 -21.77
C VAL A 53 -5.00 -29.07 -21.47
N MET A 54 -6.17 -29.09 -20.80
CA MET A 54 -6.90 -30.33 -20.51
C MET A 54 -7.39 -31.00 -21.79
N THR A 55 -7.99 -30.22 -22.71
CA THR A 55 -8.50 -30.73 -23.97
C THR A 55 -7.40 -31.22 -24.90
N VAL A 56 -6.27 -30.51 -24.98
CA VAL A 56 -5.11 -30.98 -25.79
C VAL A 56 -4.56 -32.31 -25.28
N ARG A 57 -4.60 -32.53 -23.96
CA ARG A 57 -4.03 -33.76 -23.36
C ARG A 57 -5.01 -34.93 -23.35
N PHE A 58 -6.30 -34.70 -23.09
CA PHE A 58 -7.29 -35.75 -22.86
C PHE A 58 -8.44 -35.75 -23.89
N GLY A 59 -8.38 -34.91 -24.92
CA GLY A 59 -9.51 -34.70 -25.81
C GLY A 59 -10.69 -34.07 -25.08
N LEU A 60 -11.91 -34.56 -25.39
CA LEU A 60 -13.13 -34.12 -24.67
C LEU A 60 -13.44 -34.98 -23.43
N ASP A 61 -12.71 -36.09 -23.25
CA ASP A 61 -12.90 -37.04 -22.15
C ASP A 61 -11.99 -36.70 -20.96
N TRP A 62 -12.31 -35.62 -20.28
CA TRP A 62 -11.55 -35.19 -19.12
C TRP A 62 -11.69 -36.18 -17.96
N PRO A 63 -10.58 -36.56 -17.29
CA PRO A 63 -10.65 -37.40 -16.11
C PRO A 63 -11.45 -36.71 -15.00
N GLN A 64 -12.43 -37.40 -14.45
CA GLN A 64 -13.32 -36.87 -13.40
C GLN A 64 -13.77 -35.42 -13.69
N PRO A 65 -14.63 -35.16 -14.70
CA PRO A 65 -14.88 -33.80 -15.20
C PRO A 65 -15.32 -32.82 -14.12
N GLY A 66 -16.11 -33.26 -13.13
CA GLY A 66 -16.56 -32.41 -12.02
C GLY A 66 -15.41 -31.94 -11.11
N GLU A 67 -14.51 -32.85 -10.74
CA GLU A 67 -13.34 -32.52 -9.91
C GLU A 67 -12.32 -31.66 -10.66
N SER A 68 -12.10 -31.98 -11.95
CA SER A 68 -11.23 -31.19 -12.83
C SER A 68 -11.72 -29.75 -13.00
N LEU A 69 -13.03 -29.56 -13.18
CA LEU A 69 -13.63 -28.23 -13.29
C LEU A 69 -13.55 -27.47 -11.96
N LEU A 70 -13.84 -28.13 -10.84
CA LEU A 70 -13.73 -27.52 -9.50
C LEU A 70 -12.28 -27.10 -9.21
N GLY A 71 -11.31 -27.94 -9.54
CA GLY A 71 -9.89 -27.63 -9.40
C GLY A 71 -9.44 -26.44 -10.27
N LEU A 72 -9.96 -26.35 -11.50
CA LEU A 72 -9.67 -25.22 -12.37
C LEU A 72 -10.28 -23.91 -11.84
N VAL A 73 -11.50 -23.96 -11.30
CA VAL A 73 -12.13 -22.82 -10.65
C VAL A 73 -11.34 -22.40 -9.41
N ALA A 74 -10.97 -23.35 -8.54
CA ALA A 74 -10.17 -23.08 -7.36
C ALA A 74 -8.80 -22.47 -7.71
N PHE A 75 -8.12 -22.99 -8.73
CA PHE A 75 -6.88 -22.40 -9.23
C PHE A 75 -7.09 -20.98 -9.78
N THR A 76 -8.20 -20.75 -10.49
CA THR A 76 -8.54 -19.41 -10.99
C THR A 76 -8.71 -18.42 -9.83
N VAL A 77 -9.44 -18.80 -8.78
CA VAL A 77 -9.61 -17.99 -7.58
C VAL A 77 -8.25 -17.71 -6.91
N LEU A 78 -7.39 -18.72 -6.79
CA LEU A 78 -6.04 -18.57 -6.23
C LEU A 78 -5.20 -17.57 -7.04
N VAL A 79 -5.15 -17.72 -8.37
CA VAL A 79 -4.44 -16.78 -9.26
C VAL A 79 -4.97 -15.36 -9.08
N GLN A 80 -6.29 -15.19 -9.01
CA GLN A 80 -6.91 -13.90 -8.82
C GLN A 80 -6.55 -13.26 -7.48
N VAL A 81 -6.54 -14.04 -6.41
CA VAL A 81 -6.11 -13.60 -5.07
C VAL A 81 -4.64 -13.16 -5.10
N VAL A 82 -3.76 -13.97 -5.68
CA VAL A 82 -2.33 -13.64 -5.79
C VAL A 82 -2.11 -12.39 -6.65
N PHE A 83 -2.79 -12.27 -7.79
CA PHE A 83 -2.70 -11.09 -8.67
C PHE A 83 -3.24 -9.83 -8.00
N TYR A 84 -4.34 -9.95 -7.25
CA TYR A 84 -4.95 -8.84 -6.52
C TYR A 84 -4.03 -8.30 -5.43
N PHE A 85 -3.53 -9.16 -4.55
CA PHE A 85 -2.61 -8.77 -3.50
C PHE A 85 -1.20 -8.45 -4.03
N GLY A 86 -0.79 -9.05 -5.16
CA GLY A 86 0.39 -8.66 -5.91
C GLY A 86 0.29 -7.30 -6.59
N GLY A 87 -0.87 -6.60 -6.50
CA GLY A 87 -1.05 -5.23 -7.00
C GLY A 87 -1.13 -5.13 -8.52
N LEU A 88 -1.52 -6.20 -9.22
CA LEU A 88 -1.69 -6.17 -10.67
C LEU A 88 -2.95 -5.42 -11.12
N TYR A 89 -3.91 -5.20 -10.22
CA TYR A 89 -5.15 -4.47 -10.46
C TYR A 89 -5.14 -3.04 -9.87
N GLU A 90 -3.99 -2.56 -9.45
CA GLU A 90 -3.84 -1.18 -9.00
C GLU A 90 -3.79 -0.20 -10.18
N ARG A 91 -4.19 1.05 -9.88
CA ARG A 91 -4.08 2.13 -10.85
C ARG A 91 -2.62 2.31 -11.28
N GLN A 92 -2.43 2.37 -12.57
CA GLN A 92 -1.09 2.38 -13.16
C GLN A 92 -0.86 3.69 -13.89
N SER A 93 0.32 4.23 -13.69
CA SER A 93 0.86 5.33 -14.46
C SER A 93 0.88 5.01 -15.95
N ARG A 94 0.67 6.03 -16.77
CA ARG A 94 0.72 5.94 -18.23
C ARG A 94 2.13 6.07 -18.77
N LEU A 95 3.04 6.74 -18.04
CA LEU A 95 4.41 7.02 -18.44
C LEU A 95 5.36 5.87 -18.09
N GLY A 96 6.37 5.70 -18.93
CA GLY A 96 7.48 4.78 -18.74
C GLY A 96 7.20 3.33 -19.12
N ASN A 97 8.28 2.62 -19.41
CA ASN A 97 8.23 1.19 -19.67
C ASN A 97 8.10 0.41 -18.38
N ARG A 98 7.23 -0.58 -18.32
CA ARG A 98 7.03 -1.44 -17.17
C ARG A 98 7.29 -2.88 -17.55
N GLN A 99 8.11 -3.56 -16.78
CA GLN A 99 8.39 -4.98 -16.95
C GLN A 99 7.19 -5.82 -16.47
N TRP A 100 6.11 -5.81 -17.25
CA TRP A 100 4.88 -6.54 -16.92
C TRP A 100 5.11 -8.04 -16.84
N PHE A 101 5.82 -8.57 -17.83
CA PHE A 101 6.03 -10.00 -17.95
C PHE A 101 6.70 -10.56 -16.70
N ALA A 102 7.81 -9.98 -16.27
CA ALA A 102 8.55 -10.47 -15.09
C ALA A 102 7.67 -10.47 -13.82
N ARG A 103 6.86 -9.42 -13.64
CA ARG A 103 5.96 -9.34 -12.48
C ARG A 103 4.80 -10.33 -12.56
N VAL A 104 4.15 -10.46 -13.70
CA VAL A 104 3.06 -11.42 -13.93
C VAL A 104 3.60 -12.83 -13.79
N ALA A 105 4.73 -13.14 -14.42
CA ALA A 105 5.39 -14.46 -14.32
C ALA A 105 5.73 -14.80 -12.86
N GLY A 106 6.34 -13.88 -12.12
CA GLY A 106 6.66 -14.10 -10.70
C GLY A 106 5.41 -14.37 -9.84
N LEU A 107 4.34 -13.63 -10.03
CA LEU A 107 3.08 -13.88 -9.29
C LEU A 107 2.39 -15.17 -9.74
N THR A 108 2.49 -15.53 -11.01
CA THR A 108 1.99 -16.83 -11.50
C THR A 108 2.78 -17.98 -10.88
N LEU A 109 4.10 -17.84 -10.76
CA LEU A 109 4.93 -18.84 -10.05
C LEU A 109 4.55 -18.98 -8.58
N VAL A 110 4.24 -17.87 -7.90
CA VAL A 110 3.73 -17.93 -6.51
C VAL A 110 2.39 -18.69 -6.46
N ALA A 111 1.46 -18.42 -7.38
CA ALA A 111 0.20 -19.15 -7.44
C ALA A 111 0.38 -20.63 -7.70
N LEU A 112 1.31 -21.01 -8.62
CA LEU A 112 1.67 -22.39 -8.88
C LEU A 112 2.30 -23.07 -7.66
N ALA A 113 3.21 -22.41 -6.96
CA ALA A 113 3.85 -22.95 -5.76
C ALA A 113 2.84 -23.18 -4.63
N VAL A 114 1.92 -22.23 -4.39
CA VAL A 114 0.83 -22.38 -3.40
C VAL A 114 -0.11 -23.51 -3.81
N SER A 115 -0.47 -23.61 -5.10
CA SER A 115 -1.28 -24.72 -5.61
C SER A 115 -0.61 -26.07 -5.39
N ALA A 116 0.69 -26.18 -5.72
CA ALA A 116 1.47 -27.40 -5.50
C ALA A 116 1.49 -27.79 -4.00
N LEU A 117 1.72 -26.83 -3.11
CA LEU A 117 1.77 -27.04 -1.66
C LEU A 117 0.45 -27.59 -1.10
N VAL A 118 -0.70 -27.13 -1.64
CA VAL A 118 -2.02 -27.61 -1.22
C VAL A 118 -2.35 -28.98 -1.79
N VAL A 119 -1.92 -29.26 -3.02
CA VAL A 119 -2.25 -30.51 -3.73
C VAL A 119 -1.33 -31.67 -3.34
N LEU A 120 -0.04 -31.41 -3.05
CA LEU A 120 0.94 -32.44 -2.70
C LEU A 120 0.51 -33.36 -1.55
N PRO A 121 -0.08 -32.86 -0.43
CA PRO A 121 -0.49 -33.71 0.68
C PRO A 121 -1.77 -34.52 0.41
N THR A 122 -2.59 -34.10 -0.55
CA THR A 122 -3.92 -34.67 -0.75
C THR A 122 -3.98 -35.78 -1.80
N ASP A 123 -2.90 -35.98 -2.57
CA ASP A 123 -2.84 -36.88 -3.73
C ASP A 123 -4.00 -36.73 -4.77
N ARG A 124 -4.85 -35.74 -4.54
CA ARG A 124 -5.98 -35.42 -5.42
C ARG A 124 -5.57 -34.37 -6.43
N TYR A 125 -5.05 -34.83 -7.57
CA TYR A 125 -4.67 -33.95 -8.67
C TYR A 125 -5.88 -33.65 -9.56
N ALA A 126 -6.64 -32.62 -9.25
CA ALA A 126 -7.67 -32.13 -10.16
C ALA A 126 -7.09 -31.68 -11.53
N VAL A 127 -5.81 -31.28 -11.56
CA VAL A 127 -5.05 -31.00 -12.77
C VAL A 127 -3.67 -31.67 -12.65
N PRO A 128 -3.29 -32.56 -13.59
CA PRO A 128 -1.99 -33.24 -13.54
C PRO A 128 -0.80 -32.27 -13.45
N ARG A 129 0.24 -32.65 -12.69
CA ARG A 129 1.37 -31.77 -12.32
C ARG A 129 2.00 -31.03 -13.51
N TRP A 130 2.26 -31.72 -14.60
CA TRP A 130 2.84 -31.13 -15.82
C TRP A 130 1.89 -30.14 -16.52
N ASN A 131 0.59 -30.35 -16.40
CA ASN A 131 -0.41 -29.44 -16.96
C ASN A 131 -0.42 -28.10 -16.22
N LEU A 132 -0.15 -28.09 -14.91
CA LEU A 132 -0.04 -26.83 -14.14
C LEU A 132 1.05 -25.92 -14.69
N VAL A 133 2.19 -26.46 -15.12
CA VAL A 133 3.26 -25.65 -15.72
C VAL A 133 2.80 -25.03 -17.04
N ALA A 134 2.19 -25.84 -17.91
CA ALA A 134 1.66 -25.34 -19.19
C ALA A 134 0.57 -24.27 -18.99
N VAL A 135 -0.35 -24.50 -18.06
CA VAL A 135 -1.38 -23.51 -17.69
C VAL A 135 -0.72 -22.24 -17.18
N GLY A 136 0.28 -22.34 -16.30
CA GLY A 136 1.00 -21.19 -15.77
C GLY A 136 1.67 -20.35 -16.86
N VAL A 137 2.32 -20.96 -17.84
CA VAL A 137 2.92 -20.26 -18.99
C VAL A 137 1.85 -19.53 -19.79
N LEU A 138 0.75 -20.20 -20.14
CA LEU A 138 -0.36 -19.59 -20.89
C LEU A 138 -1.01 -18.44 -20.11
N VAL A 139 -1.21 -18.60 -18.80
CA VAL A 139 -1.73 -17.54 -17.92
C VAL A 139 -0.80 -16.34 -17.89
N ALA A 140 0.50 -16.55 -17.76
CA ALA A 140 1.48 -15.47 -17.73
C ALA A 140 1.49 -14.68 -19.06
N LEU A 141 1.43 -15.37 -20.19
CA LEU A 141 1.36 -14.75 -21.51
C LEU A 141 0.04 -14.00 -21.71
N ALA A 142 -1.09 -14.64 -21.43
CA ALA A 142 -2.41 -14.03 -21.60
C ALA A 142 -2.62 -12.82 -20.67
N ALA A 143 -2.25 -12.94 -19.41
CA ALA A 143 -2.34 -11.85 -18.46
C ALA A 143 -1.42 -10.67 -18.84
N THR A 144 -0.24 -10.94 -19.39
CA THR A 144 0.63 -9.89 -19.94
C THR A 144 -0.01 -9.23 -21.16
N GLY A 145 -0.54 -10.02 -22.08
CA GLY A 145 -1.28 -9.55 -23.26
C GLY A 145 -2.48 -8.66 -22.88
N ASN A 146 -3.27 -9.07 -21.89
CA ASN A 146 -4.39 -8.27 -21.35
C ASN A 146 -3.94 -6.88 -20.86
N ARG A 147 -2.75 -6.78 -20.27
CA ARG A 147 -2.18 -5.50 -19.81
C ARG A 147 -1.71 -4.62 -20.96
N VAL A 148 -1.06 -5.22 -21.95
CA VAL A 148 -0.67 -4.50 -23.17
C VAL A 148 -1.90 -3.99 -23.92
N LEU A 149 -2.91 -4.83 -24.08
CA LEU A 149 -4.19 -4.46 -24.69
C LEU A 149 -4.86 -3.33 -23.92
N SER A 150 -4.95 -3.46 -22.59
CA SER A 150 -5.50 -2.41 -21.72
C SER A 150 -4.80 -1.06 -21.89
N ARG A 151 -3.46 -1.08 -22.05
CA ARG A 151 -2.67 0.14 -22.27
C ARG A 151 -3.01 0.77 -23.62
N ARG A 152 -3.07 -0.02 -24.69
CA ARG A 152 -3.45 0.44 -26.03
C ARG A 152 -4.86 1.04 -26.05
N LEU A 153 -5.81 0.35 -25.44
CA LEU A 153 -7.20 0.81 -25.38
C LEU A 153 -7.35 2.12 -24.59
N ARG A 154 -6.60 2.27 -23.49
CA ARG A 154 -6.59 3.53 -22.72
C ARG A 154 -5.93 4.67 -23.47
N ALA A 155 -4.85 4.43 -24.18
CA ALA A 155 -4.20 5.44 -25.01
C ALA A 155 -5.15 5.97 -26.11
N GLY A 156 -5.89 5.08 -26.77
CA GLY A 156 -6.91 5.49 -27.75
C GLY A 156 -8.09 6.27 -27.16
N ARG A 157 -8.42 6.08 -25.88
CA ARG A 157 -9.58 6.75 -25.25
C ARG A 157 -9.24 8.10 -24.61
N PHE A 158 -8.11 8.18 -23.93
CA PHE A 158 -7.75 9.34 -23.10
C PHE A 158 -6.69 10.22 -23.78
N GLY A 159 -6.30 9.85 -24.98
CA GLY A 159 -5.20 10.49 -25.67
C GLY A 159 -3.84 10.24 -25.01
N PRO A 160 -2.79 10.91 -25.49
CA PRO A 160 -1.45 10.83 -24.94
C PRO A 160 -1.40 11.38 -23.51
N PRO A 161 -0.47 10.90 -22.66
CA PRO A 161 -0.18 11.51 -21.36
C PRO A 161 0.22 12.99 -21.57
N ARG A 162 -0.38 13.87 -20.78
CA ARG A 162 -0.09 15.31 -20.77
C ARG A 162 0.86 15.60 -19.63
N VAL A 163 2.10 15.96 -19.95
CA VAL A 163 3.19 16.09 -18.98
C VAL A 163 3.48 17.55 -18.70
N LEU A 164 3.48 17.92 -17.43
CA LEU A 164 4.04 19.17 -16.92
C LEU A 164 5.46 18.90 -16.44
N LEU A 165 6.44 19.65 -16.96
CA LEU A 165 7.83 19.60 -16.51
C LEU A 165 8.05 20.69 -15.47
N VAL A 166 8.71 20.35 -14.38
CA VAL A 166 9.01 21.24 -13.25
C VAL A 166 10.50 21.22 -12.98
N GLY A 167 11.16 22.37 -13.02
CA GLY A 167 12.58 22.48 -12.76
C GLY A 167 13.22 23.65 -13.49
N ASP A 168 14.54 23.68 -13.49
CA ASP A 168 15.32 24.71 -14.16
C ASP A 168 15.11 24.68 -15.68
N ALA A 169 15.25 25.84 -16.33
CA ALA A 169 14.99 25.98 -17.76
C ALA A 169 15.82 25.03 -18.63
N ALA A 170 17.08 24.78 -18.28
CA ALA A 170 17.96 23.86 -19.01
C ALA A 170 17.51 22.40 -18.86
N ASP A 171 17.17 21.97 -17.67
CA ASP A 171 16.71 20.62 -17.38
C ASP A 171 15.35 20.33 -17.99
N THR A 172 14.41 21.29 -17.95
CA THR A 172 13.08 21.15 -18.56
C THR A 172 13.16 21.10 -20.07
N ALA A 173 14.03 21.90 -20.71
CA ALA A 173 14.26 21.86 -22.14
C ALA A 173 14.82 20.50 -22.60
N MET A 174 15.86 20.02 -21.93
CA MET A 174 16.45 18.70 -22.18
C MET A 174 15.42 17.57 -22.01
N ALA A 175 14.62 17.60 -20.94
CA ALA A 175 13.59 16.59 -20.72
C ALA A 175 12.48 16.63 -21.79
N ALA A 176 12.10 17.83 -22.26
CA ALA A 176 11.11 17.99 -23.32
C ALA A 176 11.60 17.41 -24.64
N GLU A 177 12.86 17.66 -25.02
CA GLU A 177 13.49 17.12 -26.23
C GLU A 177 13.49 15.58 -26.19
N HIS A 178 13.99 14.98 -25.11
CA HIS A 178 14.06 13.52 -24.97
C HIS A 178 12.69 12.84 -24.93
N LEU A 179 11.68 13.48 -24.30
CA LEU A 179 10.30 12.98 -24.35
C LEU A 179 9.75 12.99 -25.78
N GLY A 180 10.03 14.03 -26.54
CA GLY A 180 9.60 14.14 -27.92
C GLY A 180 10.22 13.08 -28.85
N GLU A 181 11.47 12.73 -28.62
CA GLU A 181 12.19 11.76 -29.45
C GLU A 181 11.87 10.29 -29.07
N THR A 182 11.85 9.97 -27.77
CA THR A 182 11.88 8.58 -27.30
C THR A 182 10.50 8.08 -26.86
N ASP A 183 9.66 8.93 -26.29
CA ASP A 183 8.30 8.55 -25.83
C ASP A 183 7.24 9.40 -26.55
N ARG A 184 7.15 9.27 -27.86
CA ARG A 184 6.21 9.99 -28.76
C ARG A 184 4.74 9.92 -28.32
N ALA A 185 4.44 9.07 -27.33
CA ALA A 185 3.12 8.97 -26.77
C ALA A 185 2.83 10.04 -25.70
N ALA A 186 3.83 10.80 -25.23
CA ALA A 186 3.66 11.86 -24.23
C ALA A 186 3.67 13.25 -24.89
N VAL A 187 2.83 14.16 -24.37
CA VAL A 187 2.77 15.56 -24.82
C VAL A 187 3.16 16.47 -23.67
N VAL A 188 4.22 17.26 -23.84
CA VAL A 188 4.58 18.31 -22.89
C VAL A 188 3.57 19.45 -23.01
N VAL A 189 2.85 19.74 -21.93
CA VAL A 189 1.78 20.76 -21.89
C VAL A 189 2.19 22.03 -21.16
N GLY A 190 3.35 22.04 -20.52
CA GLY A 190 3.90 23.20 -19.84
C GLY A 190 5.26 22.90 -19.23
N GLN A 191 6.00 23.97 -18.97
CA GLN A 191 7.26 23.96 -18.23
C GLN A 191 7.15 25.07 -17.19
N VAL A 192 7.51 24.77 -15.94
CA VAL A 192 7.43 25.72 -14.82
C VAL A 192 8.72 25.65 -14.00
N GLY A 193 9.07 26.76 -13.38
CA GLY A 193 10.22 26.84 -12.48
C GLY A 193 10.01 26.07 -11.18
N PRO A 194 11.09 25.80 -10.43
CA PRO A 194 11.00 25.04 -9.17
C PRO A 194 10.21 25.77 -8.08
N ASP A 195 10.12 27.10 -8.15
CA ASP A 195 9.45 27.95 -7.15
C ASP A 195 7.97 28.24 -7.49
N GLU A 196 7.47 27.77 -8.63
CA GLU A 196 6.08 27.98 -9.03
C GLU A 196 5.14 26.99 -8.31
N ASP A 197 3.88 27.42 -8.14
CA ASP A 197 2.82 26.53 -7.63
C ASP A 197 2.54 25.43 -8.67
N VAL A 198 3.12 24.26 -8.44
CA VAL A 198 3.04 23.10 -9.31
C VAL A 198 1.60 22.58 -9.43
N LEU A 199 0.79 22.69 -8.36
CA LEU A 199 -0.60 22.23 -8.39
C LEU A 199 -1.45 23.14 -9.27
N ALA A 200 -1.35 24.45 -9.08
CA ALA A 200 -2.05 25.43 -9.90
C ALA A 200 -1.61 25.36 -11.38
N ALA A 201 -0.33 25.15 -11.63
CA ALA A 201 0.18 24.97 -13.00
C ALA A 201 -0.37 23.68 -13.65
N ALA A 202 -0.41 22.57 -12.90
CA ALA A 202 -0.96 21.32 -13.39
C ALA A 202 -2.47 21.40 -13.69
N ASP A 203 -3.21 22.17 -12.90
CA ASP A 203 -4.64 22.43 -13.13
C ASP A 203 -4.87 23.32 -14.36
N ARG A 204 -4.12 24.41 -14.50
CA ARG A 204 -4.20 25.31 -15.67
C ARG A 204 -3.89 24.60 -16.98
N THR A 205 -2.87 23.74 -16.99
CA THR A 205 -2.44 23.01 -18.18
C THR A 205 -3.24 21.74 -18.44
N GLY A 206 -4.03 21.28 -17.48
CA GLY A 206 -4.72 19.99 -17.54
C GLY A 206 -3.75 18.82 -17.63
N ALA A 207 -2.60 18.91 -16.98
CA ALA A 207 -1.59 17.86 -16.95
C ALA A 207 -2.12 16.60 -16.27
N SER A 208 -1.87 15.43 -16.88
CA SER A 208 -2.17 14.13 -16.28
C SER A 208 -1.01 13.59 -15.46
N ASP A 209 0.19 14.08 -15.70
CA ASP A 209 1.42 13.63 -15.08
C ASP A 209 2.37 14.84 -14.87
N VAL A 210 3.09 14.85 -13.76
CA VAL A 210 4.05 15.89 -13.39
C VAL A 210 5.43 15.23 -13.27
N MET A 211 6.44 15.85 -13.89
CA MET A 211 7.82 15.37 -13.84
C MET A 211 8.72 16.46 -13.25
N LEU A 212 9.28 16.17 -12.09
CA LEU A 212 10.29 16.99 -11.42
C LEU A 212 11.65 16.62 -12.03
N VAL A 213 12.21 17.51 -12.82
CA VAL A 213 13.44 17.25 -13.59
C VAL A 213 14.69 17.80 -12.93
N SER A 214 14.56 18.78 -12.05
CA SER A 214 15.61 19.23 -11.12
C SER A 214 15.37 18.62 -9.73
N ASP A 215 16.35 18.72 -8.83
CA ASP A 215 16.23 18.23 -7.43
C ASP A 215 15.50 19.26 -6.55
N PRO A 216 14.17 19.26 -6.47
CA PRO A 216 13.47 20.16 -5.56
C PRO A 216 13.65 19.70 -4.11
N PRO A 217 13.59 20.59 -3.13
CA PRO A 217 13.45 20.19 -1.74
C PRO A 217 12.23 19.26 -1.59
N LEU A 218 12.40 18.10 -0.97
CA LEU A 218 11.28 17.15 -0.78
C LEU A 218 10.09 17.78 -0.05
N GLU A 219 10.35 18.76 0.79
CA GLU A 219 9.34 19.53 1.53
C GLU A 219 8.43 20.37 0.63
N SER A 220 8.91 20.78 -0.56
CA SER A 220 8.09 21.52 -1.54
C SER A 220 7.10 20.62 -2.30
N VAL A 221 7.27 19.31 -2.20
CA VAL A 221 6.47 18.32 -2.93
C VAL A 221 5.64 17.45 -2.00
N PHE A 222 6.06 17.31 -0.75
CA PHE A 222 5.42 16.46 0.25
C PHE A 222 5.14 17.24 1.56
N PRO A 223 3.99 17.05 2.22
CA PRO A 223 2.87 16.16 1.83
C PRO A 223 2.08 16.65 0.62
N GLU A 224 1.97 17.95 0.43
CA GLU A 224 1.35 18.56 -0.74
C GLU A 224 2.43 19.14 -1.69
N PRO A 225 2.25 19.06 -3.02
CA PRO A 225 1.04 18.63 -3.75
C PRO A 225 0.97 17.14 -4.07
N ALA A 226 1.90 16.29 -3.58
CA ALA A 226 1.95 14.87 -3.92
C ALA A 226 0.67 14.11 -3.53
N ALA A 227 0.08 14.41 -2.36
CA ALA A 227 -1.16 13.78 -1.90
C ALA A 227 -2.35 14.15 -2.80
N THR A 228 -2.44 15.40 -3.21
CA THR A 228 -3.48 15.88 -4.14
C THR A 228 -3.31 15.26 -5.52
N PHE A 229 -2.10 15.14 -6.04
CA PHE A 229 -1.85 14.44 -7.32
C PHE A 229 -2.27 12.98 -7.25
N GLU A 230 -1.94 12.27 -6.17
CA GLU A 230 -2.35 10.88 -6.00
C GLU A 230 -3.88 10.74 -5.88
N ALA A 231 -4.55 11.61 -5.12
CA ALA A 231 -6.00 11.65 -4.98
C ALA A 231 -6.72 11.92 -6.31
N GLN A 232 -6.22 12.88 -7.11
CA GLN A 232 -6.72 13.18 -8.45
C GLN A 232 -6.29 12.11 -9.47
N GLY A 233 -5.37 11.22 -9.09
CA GLY A 233 -4.83 10.15 -9.91
C GLY A 233 -3.92 10.63 -11.01
N ARG A 234 -3.24 11.74 -10.81
CA ARG A 234 -2.11 12.22 -11.60
C ARG A 234 -0.85 11.45 -11.21
N GLY A 235 0.04 11.24 -12.17
CA GLY A 235 1.37 10.68 -11.90
C GLY A 235 2.33 11.78 -11.45
N ALA A 236 3.17 11.52 -10.47
CA ALA A 236 4.27 12.39 -10.09
C ALA A 236 5.59 11.59 -10.17
N TYR A 237 6.62 12.20 -10.78
CA TYR A 237 7.89 11.53 -11.03
C TYR A 237 9.04 12.48 -10.69
N LEU A 238 10.07 11.93 -10.05
CA LEU A 238 11.32 12.62 -9.78
C LEU A 238 12.42 12.03 -10.66
N ARG A 239 13.20 12.85 -11.33
CA ARG A 239 14.38 12.43 -12.08
C ARG A 239 15.41 11.85 -11.13
N VAL A 240 16.06 10.77 -11.56
CA VAL A 240 17.16 10.17 -10.80
C VAL A 240 18.41 11.03 -10.98
N THR A 241 18.93 11.53 -9.89
CA THR A 241 20.17 12.34 -9.81
C THR A 241 21.25 11.57 -9.07
N ALA A 242 22.45 12.13 -8.98
CA ALA A 242 23.53 11.56 -8.16
C ALA A 242 23.09 11.41 -6.69
N THR A 243 22.36 12.39 -6.15
CA THR A 243 21.85 12.36 -4.76
C THR A 243 20.89 11.18 -4.56
N THR A 244 19.96 10.95 -5.49
CA THR A 244 19.00 9.83 -5.38
C THR A 244 19.67 8.46 -5.51
N THR A 245 20.82 8.34 -6.22
CA THR A 245 21.58 7.08 -6.29
C THR A 245 22.24 6.73 -4.96
N LEU A 246 22.63 7.70 -4.17
CA LEU A 246 23.18 7.50 -2.82
C LEU A 246 22.14 6.94 -1.84
N ILE A 247 20.87 7.23 -2.06
CA ILE A 247 19.75 6.74 -1.24
C ILE A 247 19.43 5.25 -1.55
N GLY A 248 20.01 4.69 -2.60
CA GLY A 248 19.84 3.27 -2.95
C GLY A 248 18.46 2.92 -3.50
N LEU A 249 17.86 3.80 -4.29
CA LEU A 249 16.56 3.58 -4.93
C LEU A 249 16.62 2.41 -5.92
N ARG A 250 15.80 1.37 -5.70
CA ARG A 250 15.79 0.14 -6.50
C ARG A 250 14.76 0.13 -7.64
N THR A 251 13.74 1.01 -7.59
CA THR A 251 12.64 1.00 -8.56
C THR A 251 12.68 2.26 -9.42
N VAL A 252 13.39 2.17 -10.52
CA VAL A 252 13.54 3.23 -11.51
C VAL A 252 12.66 2.92 -12.72
N ARG A 253 12.09 3.94 -13.35
CA ARG A 253 11.38 3.87 -14.62
C ARG A 253 12.13 4.67 -15.66
N VAL A 254 12.26 4.15 -16.84
CA VAL A 254 12.77 4.90 -17.97
C VAL A 254 11.61 5.62 -18.66
N ILE A 255 11.67 6.94 -18.71
CA ILE A 255 10.69 7.82 -19.36
C ILE A 255 11.48 8.78 -20.26
N GLY A 256 11.18 8.83 -21.57
CA GLY A 256 11.96 9.63 -22.52
C GLY A 256 13.46 9.28 -22.52
N GLY A 257 13.83 8.00 -22.34
CA GLY A 257 15.24 7.59 -22.26
C GLY A 257 15.93 7.91 -20.93
N MET A 258 15.33 8.67 -20.02
CA MET A 258 15.89 9.08 -18.74
C MET A 258 15.30 8.30 -17.56
N PRO A 259 16.07 8.08 -16.48
CA PRO A 259 15.61 7.38 -15.31
C PRO A 259 14.80 8.29 -14.36
N TYR A 260 13.61 7.84 -13.96
CA TYR A 260 12.72 8.52 -12.99
C TYR A 260 12.23 7.58 -11.92
N VAL A 261 11.96 8.13 -10.74
CA VAL A 261 11.27 7.45 -9.63
C VAL A 261 9.85 7.99 -9.55
N ALA A 262 8.87 7.09 -9.45
CA ALA A 262 7.49 7.51 -9.21
C ALA A 262 7.34 7.94 -7.74
N LEU A 263 6.96 9.18 -7.53
CA LEU A 263 6.62 9.71 -6.21
C LEU A 263 5.25 9.20 -5.77
N ARG A 264 5.10 8.98 -4.48
CA ARG A 264 3.84 8.57 -3.85
C ARG A 264 3.66 9.31 -2.54
N ALA A 265 2.45 9.77 -2.33
CA ALA A 265 2.07 10.37 -1.07
C ALA A 265 1.95 9.32 0.05
N THR A 266 1.60 8.08 -0.29
CA THR A 266 1.45 6.98 0.68
C THR A 266 2.54 5.92 0.50
N ALA A 267 3.13 5.48 1.61
CA ALA A 267 4.18 4.46 1.61
C ALA A 267 3.62 3.09 1.19
N LEU A 268 2.47 2.70 1.72
CA LEU A 268 1.83 1.43 1.40
C LEU A 268 0.85 1.58 0.22
N ARG A 269 0.91 0.61 -0.70
CA ARG A 269 -0.07 0.48 -1.79
C ARG A 269 -1.43 0.01 -1.25
N PRO A 270 -2.53 0.34 -1.91
CA PRO A 270 -3.86 -0.15 -1.51
C PRO A 270 -3.96 -1.68 -1.38
N SER A 271 -3.26 -2.45 -2.24
CA SER A 271 -3.18 -3.91 -2.10
C SER A 271 -2.45 -4.35 -0.85
N GLN A 272 -1.36 -3.66 -0.48
CA GLN A 272 -0.60 -3.95 0.74
C GLN A 272 -1.42 -3.64 2.00
N VAL A 273 -2.15 -2.51 2.01
CA VAL A 273 -3.07 -2.17 3.12
C VAL A 273 -4.14 -3.24 3.28
N ARG A 274 -4.73 -3.73 2.17
CA ARG A 274 -5.73 -4.80 2.21
C ARG A 274 -5.14 -6.14 2.64
N LEU A 275 -3.93 -6.49 2.16
CA LEU A 275 -3.24 -7.70 2.58
C LEU A 275 -2.92 -7.66 4.07
N LYS A 276 -2.40 -6.53 4.55
CA LYS A 276 -2.16 -6.30 5.99
C LYS A 276 -3.44 -6.54 6.79
N ARG A 277 -4.55 -5.94 6.35
CA ARG A 277 -5.84 -6.12 7.02
C ARG A 277 -6.32 -7.57 7.03
N LEU A 278 -6.16 -8.28 5.92
CA LEU A 278 -6.52 -9.69 5.83
C LEU A 278 -5.70 -10.56 6.79
N THR A 279 -4.38 -10.35 6.84
CA THR A 279 -3.49 -11.10 7.74
C THR A 279 -3.82 -10.82 9.22
N GLU A 280 -4.12 -9.56 9.58
CA GLU A 280 -4.57 -9.19 10.92
C GLU A 280 -5.88 -9.87 11.32
N LEU A 281 -6.87 -9.87 10.44
CA LEU A 281 -8.15 -10.54 10.69
C LEU A 281 -7.96 -12.05 10.81
N ALA A 282 -7.09 -12.66 10.00
CA ALA A 282 -6.77 -14.08 10.11
C ALA A 282 -6.15 -14.42 11.49
N VAL A 283 -5.20 -13.59 11.96
CA VAL A 283 -4.63 -13.74 13.30
C VAL A 283 -5.70 -13.58 14.39
N LEU A 284 -6.59 -12.60 14.25
CA LEU A 284 -7.68 -12.39 15.22
C LEU A 284 -8.68 -13.55 15.24
N VAL A 285 -9.00 -14.16 14.11
CA VAL A 285 -9.90 -15.32 14.05
C VAL A 285 -9.28 -16.52 14.81
N VAL A 286 -7.97 -16.73 14.63
CA VAL A 286 -7.26 -17.85 15.32
C VAL A 286 -7.07 -17.56 16.81
N ALA A 287 -6.59 -16.38 17.17
CA ALA A 287 -6.30 -16.00 18.55
C ALA A 287 -7.53 -15.51 19.34
N GLY A 288 -8.56 -15.03 18.64
CA GLY A 288 -9.73 -14.37 19.22
C GLY A 288 -10.43 -15.13 20.32
N PRO A 289 -10.74 -16.43 20.16
CA PRO A 289 -11.39 -17.21 21.23
C PRO A 289 -10.58 -17.20 22.54
N VAL A 290 -9.25 -17.37 22.45
CA VAL A 290 -8.35 -17.32 23.61
C VAL A 290 -8.31 -15.90 24.20
N LEU A 291 -8.17 -14.88 23.36
CA LEU A 291 -8.15 -13.47 23.78
C LEU A 291 -9.45 -13.06 24.48
N LEU A 292 -10.60 -13.57 24.06
CA LEU A 292 -11.90 -13.31 24.68
C LEU A 292 -11.97 -13.93 26.08
N VAL A 293 -11.55 -15.19 26.24
CA VAL A 293 -11.55 -15.86 27.54
C VAL A 293 -10.60 -15.16 28.52
N VAL A 294 -9.35 -14.91 28.09
CA VAL A 294 -8.36 -14.18 28.91
C VAL A 294 -8.84 -12.78 29.24
N GLY A 295 -9.42 -12.07 28.27
CA GLY A 295 -9.98 -10.75 28.47
C GLY A 295 -11.14 -10.73 29.49
N ALA A 296 -12.02 -11.71 29.45
CA ALA A 296 -13.11 -11.86 30.45
C ALA A 296 -12.56 -12.10 31.85
N VAL A 297 -11.56 -12.97 31.99
CA VAL A 297 -10.90 -13.24 33.29
C VAL A 297 -10.21 -11.99 33.84
N VAL A 298 -9.42 -11.27 32.96
CA VAL A 298 -8.77 -10.03 33.37
C VAL A 298 -9.80 -8.94 33.71
N GLY A 299 -10.87 -8.82 32.91
CA GLY A 299 -11.96 -7.88 33.20
C GLY A 299 -12.64 -8.15 34.54
N LEU A 300 -12.91 -9.41 34.86
CA LEU A 300 -13.44 -9.82 36.17
C LEU A 300 -12.45 -9.48 37.28
N TYR A 301 -11.16 -9.80 37.07
CA TYR A 301 -10.11 -9.47 38.04
C TYR A 301 -10.06 -7.97 38.34
N VAL A 302 -10.03 -7.14 37.29
CA VAL A 302 -10.04 -5.67 37.44
C VAL A 302 -11.30 -5.19 38.13
N ARG A 303 -12.46 -5.80 37.85
CA ARG A 303 -13.73 -5.48 38.55
C ARG A 303 -13.69 -5.73 40.03
N LEU A 304 -13.02 -6.83 40.44
CA LEU A 304 -12.89 -7.20 41.86
C LEU A 304 -11.84 -6.37 42.60
N VAL A 305 -10.70 -6.07 41.95
CA VAL A 305 -9.55 -5.38 42.56
C VAL A 305 -9.65 -3.86 42.48
N ALA A 306 -10.01 -3.32 41.29
CA ALA A 306 -10.08 -1.88 41.04
C ALA A 306 -11.51 -1.31 41.17
N GLY A 307 -12.53 -2.17 41.37
CA GLY A 307 -13.92 -1.72 41.54
C GLY A 307 -14.66 -1.44 40.23
N PRO A 308 -15.79 -0.71 40.27
CA PRO A 308 -16.61 -0.39 39.10
C PRO A 308 -15.83 0.49 38.07
N GLY A 309 -16.21 0.40 36.80
CA GLY A 309 -15.48 1.06 35.69
C GLY A 309 -14.27 0.25 35.26
N VAL A 310 -14.51 -0.93 34.69
CA VAL A 310 -13.46 -1.89 34.29
C VAL A 310 -12.59 -1.35 33.16
N LEU A 311 -13.15 -0.52 32.28
CA LEU A 311 -12.47 0.06 31.14
C LEU A 311 -12.11 1.53 31.37
N TYR A 312 -10.93 1.91 30.97
CA TYR A 312 -10.46 3.27 30.86
C TYR A 312 -10.42 3.66 29.37
N HIS A 313 -10.92 4.82 29.06
CA HIS A 313 -10.99 5.34 27.70
C HIS A 313 -10.10 6.55 27.57
N GLN A 314 -9.33 6.63 26.47
CA GLN A 314 -8.43 7.75 26.21
C GLN A 314 -8.43 8.06 24.71
N GLU A 315 -8.50 9.34 24.38
CA GLU A 315 -8.39 9.80 23.01
C GLU A 315 -6.95 9.64 22.50
N ARG A 316 -6.81 9.11 21.29
CA ARG A 316 -5.55 8.85 20.62
C ARG A 316 -5.63 9.20 19.15
N THR A 317 -4.51 9.61 18.56
CA THR A 317 -4.40 9.88 17.14
C THR A 317 -4.39 8.57 16.35
N GLY A 318 -5.34 8.44 15.43
CA GLY A 318 -5.51 7.28 14.56
C GLY A 318 -4.98 7.50 13.15
N ARG A 319 -5.43 6.65 12.23
CA ARG A 319 -5.07 6.73 10.81
C ARG A 319 -5.53 8.04 10.19
N GLY A 320 -4.64 8.67 9.40
CA GLY A 320 -4.92 9.97 8.77
C GLY A 320 -4.96 11.14 9.75
N GLY A 321 -4.41 10.98 10.96
CA GLY A 321 -4.47 12.01 12.01
C GLY A 321 -5.82 12.12 12.73
N VAL A 322 -6.81 11.27 12.36
CA VAL A 322 -8.16 11.33 12.94
C VAL A 322 -8.17 10.74 14.35
N PRO A 323 -8.60 11.47 15.38
CA PRO A 323 -8.68 10.96 16.73
C PRO A 323 -9.69 9.81 16.88
N PHE A 324 -9.39 8.87 17.76
CA PHE A 324 -10.31 7.80 18.17
C PHE A 324 -10.18 7.50 19.65
N THR A 325 -11.25 7.02 20.26
CA THR A 325 -11.28 6.65 21.68
C THR A 325 -10.73 5.23 21.85
N MET A 326 -9.54 5.10 22.42
CA MET A 326 -8.88 3.82 22.72
C MET A 326 -9.29 3.31 24.11
N ALA A 327 -9.62 2.03 24.22
CA ALA A 327 -9.98 1.36 25.46
C ALA A 327 -8.82 0.54 26.01
N LYS A 328 -8.64 0.54 27.35
CA LYS A 328 -7.75 -0.32 28.11
C LYS A 328 -8.46 -0.81 29.38
N PHE A 329 -8.00 -1.90 29.97
CA PHE A 329 -8.42 -2.20 31.34
C PHE A 329 -7.89 -1.15 32.32
N ARG A 330 -8.73 -0.73 33.24
CA ARG A 330 -8.38 0.28 34.23
C ARG A 330 -7.45 -0.31 35.28
N THR A 331 -6.23 0.19 35.33
CA THR A 331 -5.19 -0.21 36.29
C THR A 331 -4.74 0.95 37.19
N MET A 332 -5.32 2.14 36.99
CA MET A 332 -5.04 3.35 37.78
C MET A 332 -6.32 3.82 38.48
N SER A 333 -6.15 4.65 39.53
CA SER A 333 -7.25 5.30 40.24
C SER A 333 -8.09 6.20 39.32
N HIS A 334 -9.35 6.45 39.70
CA HIS A 334 -10.25 7.30 38.89
C HIS A 334 -9.70 8.72 38.73
N ASP A 335 -9.03 9.25 39.74
CA ASP A 335 -8.56 10.64 39.81
C ASP A 335 -7.05 10.76 39.43
N ALA A 336 -6.50 9.73 38.78
CA ALA A 336 -5.05 9.64 38.49
C ALA A 336 -4.48 10.83 37.69
N GLU A 337 -5.30 11.54 36.93
CA GLU A 337 -4.90 12.72 36.11
C GLU A 337 -5.61 14.01 36.57
N ALA A 338 -6.46 13.98 37.63
CA ALA A 338 -7.25 15.16 38.05
C ALA A 338 -6.37 16.30 38.58
N ASP A 339 -5.34 15.97 39.38
CA ASP A 339 -4.51 16.98 40.05
C ASP A 339 -3.24 17.34 39.27
N SER A 340 -2.72 16.42 38.45
CA SER A 340 -1.39 16.56 37.82
C SER A 340 -1.41 16.73 36.31
N GLY A 341 -2.60 16.66 35.70
CA GLY A 341 -2.72 16.64 34.24
C GLY A 341 -2.10 15.39 33.60
N PRO A 342 -2.02 15.35 32.26
CA PRO A 342 -1.49 14.22 31.52
C PRO A 342 0.04 14.09 31.74
N ARG A 343 0.46 13.07 32.47
CA ARG A 343 1.85 12.69 32.68
C ARG A 343 2.17 11.32 32.12
N LEU A 344 3.41 11.14 31.65
CA LEU A 344 3.94 9.81 31.31
C LEU A 344 3.97 8.96 32.59
N ALA A 345 3.58 7.68 32.49
CA ALA A 345 3.62 6.79 33.60
C ALA A 345 5.08 6.39 33.93
N GLU A 346 5.43 6.40 35.21
CA GLU A 346 6.74 6.00 35.75
C GLU A 346 6.73 4.52 36.15
N ALA A 347 7.92 3.93 36.34
CA ALA A 347 8.06 2.52 36.70
C ALA A 347 7.40 2.18 38.05
N ALA A 348 7.41 3.12 39.01
CA ALA A 348 6.79 2.98 40.33
C ALA A 348 5.68 4.03 40.54
N ASP A 349 4.74 4.13 39.62
CA ASP A 349 3.69 5.16 39.61
C ASP A 349 2.65 4.86 40.74
N GLU A 350 2.58 5.76 41.72
CA GLU A 350 1.68 5.65 42.86
C GLU A 350 0.19 5.64 42.48
N ARG A 351 -0.15 6.13 41.28
CA ARG A 351 -1.52 6.11 40.75
C ARG A 351 -2.01 4.73 40.37
N VAL A 352 -1.13 3.72 40.32
CA VAL A 352 -1.49 2.35 39.99
C VAL A 352 -2.20 1.68 41.15
N VAL A 353 -3.41 1.18 40.91
CA VAL A 353 -4.20 0.42 41.90
C VAL A 353 -3.39 -0.78 42.43
N ARG A 354 -3.33 -0.96 43.75
CA ARG A 354 -2.65 -2.09 44.37
C ARG A 354 -3.20 -3.41 43.81
N GLY A 355 -2.29 -4.28 43.34
CA GLY A 355 -2.67 -5.54 42.67
C GLY A 355 -2.76 -5.46 41.16
N CYS A 356 -2.88 -4.27 40.55
CA CYS A 356 -2.97 -4.13 39.08
C CYS A 356 -1.63 -3.92 38.36
N GLY A 357 -0.52 -3.73 39.08
CA GLY A 357 0.80 -3.46 38.48
C GLY A 357 1.33 -4.59 37.58
N TRP A 358 1.00 -5.84 37.87
CA TRP A 358 1.39 -6.99 37.05
C TRP A 358 0.68 -6.99 35.70
N LEU A 359 -0.57 -6.51 35.60
CA LEU A 359 -1.32 -6.37 34.34
C LEU A 359 -0.60 -5.43 33.37
N ARG A 360 -0.05 -4.33 33.88
CA ARG A 360 0.72 -3.37 33.10
C ARG A 360 2.04 -3.95 32.61
N ARG A 361 2.77 -4.65 33.51
CA ARG A 361 4.04 -5.33 33.14
C ARG A 361 3.84 -6.42 32.10
N SER A 362 2.72 -7.15 32.19
CA SER A 362 2.36 -8.20 31.21
C SER A 362 1.60 -7.65 29.98
N ARG A 363 1.30 -6.35 29.94
CA ARG A 363 0.47 -5.68 28.91
C ARG A 363 -0.93 -6.30 28.74
N LEU A 364 -1.42 -7.04 29.72
CA LEU A 364 -2.77 -7.59 29.70
C LEU A 364 -3.85 -6.49 29.85
N ASP A 365 -3.49 -5.33 30.37
CA ASP A 365 -4.34 -4.14 30.38
C ASP A 365 -4.66 -3.62 28.97
N GLU A 366 -3.88 -3.99 27.96
CA GLU A 366 -4.07 -3.57 26.55
C GLU A 366 -4.98 -4.54 25.75
N LEU A 367 -5.46 -5.66 26.34
CA LEU A 367 -6.34 -6.62 25.65
C LEU A 367 -7.59 -6.01 24.99
N PRO A 368 -8.28 -4.99 25.56
CA PRO A 368 -9.41 -4.38 24.88
C PRO A 368 -9.07 -3.74 23.53
N GLN A 369 -7.79 -3.45 23.26
CA GLN A 369 -7.36 -2.88 21.98
C GLN A 369 -7.53 -3.85 20.80
N PHE A 370 -7.58 -5.18 21.03
CA PHE A 370 -7.89 -6.14 19.96
C PHE A 370 -9.27 -5.91 19.35
N TRP A 371 -10.21 -5.34 20.11
CA TRP A 371 -11.49 -4.89 19.57
C TRP A 371 -11.34 -3.71 18.58
N HIS A 372 -10.43 -2.78 18.84
CA HIS A 372 -10.11 -1.70 17.92
C HIS A 372 -9.42 -2.22 16.65
N VAL A 373 -8.61 -3.28 16.78
CA VAL A 373 -8.06 -3.98 15.59
C VAL A 373 -9.19 -4.64 14.81
N ALA A 374 -10.13 -5.33 15.44
CA ALA A 374 -11.26 -5.94 14.76
C ALA A 374 -12.12 -4.90 13.99
N ARG A 375 -12.26 -3.69 14.52
CA ARG A 375 -12.96 -2.56 13.89
C ARG A 375 -12.14 -1.82 12.83
N GLY A 376 -10.82 -2.04 12.74
CA GLY A 376 -9.92 -1.35 11.82
C GLY A 376 -9.48 0.05 12.25
N GLN A 377 -9.77 0.43 13.50
CA GLN A 377 -9.27 1.66 14.11
C GLN A 377 -7.79 1.53 14.50
N MET A 378 -7.37 0.31 14.84
CA MET A 378 -5.99 -0.07 15.12
C MET A 378 -5.55 -1.23 14.23
N SER A 379 -4.27 -1.49 14.26
CA SER A 379 -3.53 -2.59 13.63
C SER A 379 -2.88 -3.45 14.71
N LEU A 380 -2.58 -4.70 14.43
CA LEU A 380 -1.73 -5.50 15.32
C LEU A 380 -0.34 -4.89 15.41
N VAL A 381 0.24 -4.54 14.24
CA VAL A 381 1.57 -3.94 14.13
C VAL A 381 1.48 -2.58 13.43
N GLY A 382 2.05 -1.56 14.04
CA GLY A 382 2.05 -0.19 13.49
C GLY A 382 2.68 0.80 14.46
N PRO A 383 2.75 2.08 14.08
CA PRO A 383 3.19 3.15 14.99
C PRO A 383 2.34 3.20 16.27
N ARG A 384 2.97 3.44 17.43
CA ARG A 384 2.22 3.57 18.68
C ARG A 384 1.31 4.81 18.63
N PRO A 385 0.02 4.71 19.00
CA PRO A 385 -0.89 5.86 18.99
C PRO A 385 -0.50 6.85 20.09
N GLU A 386 -0.23 8.11 19.72
CA GLU A 386 0.05 9.19 20.65
C GLU A 386 -1.22 9.99 20.98
N ARG A 387 -1.19 10.80 22.05
CA ARG A 387 -2.29 11.73 22.39
C ARG A 387 -2.36 12.84 21.32
N PRO A 388 -3.55 13.33 20.95
CA PRO A 388 -3.70 14.40 19.95
C PRO A 388 -2.87 15.64 20.26
N GLU A 389 -2.79 16.04 21.54
CA GLU A 389 -2.02 17.20 21.96
C GLU A 389 -0.53 17.03 21.71
N MET A 390 0.01 15.82 22.00
CA MET A 390 1.41 15.49 21.74
C MET A 390 1.69 15.39 20.24
N THR A 391 0.76 14.80 19.49
CA THR A 391 0.86 14.73 18.02
C THR A 391 0.97 16.12 17.41
N ALA A 392 0.13 17.06 17.83
CA ALA A 392 0.16 18.44 17.34
C ALA A 392 1.49 19.16 17.65
N VAL A 393 2.13 18.86 18.78
CA VAL A 393 3.47 19.38 19.10
C VAL A 393 4.52 18.76 18.20
N PHE A 394 4.51 17.44 18.06
CA PHE A 394 5.50 16.72 17.28
C PHE A 394 5.43 17.04 15.77
N GLU A 395 4.23 17.25 15.23
CA GLU A 395 4.06 17.66 13.83
C GLU A 395 4.64 19.04 13.52
N ARG A 396 4.69 19.93 14.53
CA ARG A 396 5.32 21.26 14.39
C ARG A 396 6.84 21.24 14.55
N THR A 397 7.36 20.29 15.31
CA THR A 397 8.78 20.26 15.70
C THR A 397 9.60 19.22 14.94
N ILE A 398 8.98 18.19 14.38
CA ILE A 398 9.65 17.07 13.73
C ILE A 398 9.13 16.95 12.30
N THR A 399 9.97 17.27 11.33
CA THR A 399 9.63 17.20 9.90
C THR A 399 9.18 15.80 9.51
N GLY A 400 8.03 15.72 8.85
CA GLY A 400 7.46 14.47 8.35
C GLY A 400 6.80 13.58 9.42
N TYR A 401 6.60 14.08 10.65
CA TYR A 401 5.98 13.29 11.73
C TYR A 401 4.60 12.72 11.35
N GLY A 402 3.79 13.46 10.61
CA GLY A 402 2.45 13.05 10.15
C GLY A 402 2.46 11.79 9.26
N ARG A 403 3.60 11.43 8.63
CA ARG A 403 3.70 10.21 7.81
C ARG A 403 3.41 8.92 8.56
N ARG A 404 3.69 8.88 9.85
CA ARG A 404 3.37 7.72 10.69
C ARG A 404 1.88 7.40 10.76
N HIS A 405 1.02 8.39 10.49
CA HIS A 405 -0.43 8.26 10.49
C HIS A 405 -1.01 7.75 9.15
N GLU A 406 -0.18 7.46 8.13
CA GLU A 406 -0.65 6.88 6.87
C GLU A 406 -1.34 5.52 7.05
N ILE A 407 -0.97 4.80 8.09
CA ILE A 407 -1.57 3.51 8.48
C ILE A 407 -2.23 3.60 9.85
N ALA A 408 -3.06 2.61 10.17
CA ALA A 408 -3.65 2.51 11.50
C ALA A 408 -2.56 2.29 12.57
N PRO A 409 -2.66 2.92 13.75
CA PRO A 409 -1.73 2.73 14.84
C PRO A 409 -1.75 1.29 15.34
N GLY A 410 -0.59 0.79 15.81
CA GLY A 410 -0.42 -0.59 16.25
C GLY A 410 -0.57 -0.80 17.75
N ILE A 411 -0.98 -2.02 18.15
CA ILE A 411 -0.81 -2.51 19.52
C ILE A 411 0.69 -2.62 19.82
N THR A 412 1.44 -3.17 18.88
CA THR A 412 2.90 -3.18 18.89
C THR A 412 3.47 -2.57 17.62
N GLY A 413 4.79 -2.34 17.55
CA GLY A 413 5.45 -1.77 16.39
C GLY A 413 6.96 -1.89 16.45
N LEU A 414 7.63 -1.58 15.34
CA LEU A 414 9.07 -1.68 15.23
C LEU A 414 9.78 -0.78 16.26
N ALA A 415 9.30 0.45 16.44
CA ALA A 415 9.81 1.37 17.46
C ALA A 415 9.67 0.78 18.88
N GLN A 416 8.54 0.12 19.18
CA GLN A 416 8.26 -0.45 20.50
C GLN A 416 9.14 -1.67 20.83
N THR A 417 9.63 -2.38 19.81
CA THR A 417 10.51 -3.56 19.99
C THR A 417 12.00 -3.22 20.02
N ARG A 418 12.39 -2.01 19.53
CA ARG A 418 13.79 -1.59 19.42
C ARG A 418 14.17 -0.38 20.27
N ALA A 419 13.20 0.50 20.55
CA ALA A 419 13.43 1.72 21.32
C ALA A 419 12.98 1.54 22.77
N GLY A 420 13.76 2.03 23.72
CA GLY A 420 13.36 2.09 25.12
C GLY A 420 12.18 3.04 25.34
N TYR A 421 11.54 2.94 26.50
CA TYR A 421 10.34 3.71 26.83
C TYR A 421 10.53 5.23 26.79
N HIS A 422 11.71 5.70 27.18
CA HIS A 422 12.10 7.12 27.27
C HIS A 422 12.78 7.67 26.00
N THR A 423 12.75 6.95 24.89
CA THR A 423 13.39 7.37 23.65
C THR A 423 12.66 8.55 23.02
N ASP A 424 13.42 9.49 22.46
CA ASP A 424 12.93 10.67 21.76
C ASP A 424 11.93 10.35 20.64
N ALA A 425 10.97 11.26 20.42
CA ALA A 425 9.93 11.11 19.40
C ALA A 425 10.51 11.07 17.98
N ALA A 426 11.56 11.81 17.68
CA ALA A 426 12.25 11.80 16.38
C ALA A 426 12.94 10.45 16.12
N TYR A 427 13.54 9.85 17.14
CA TYR A 427 14.13 8.52 17.04
C TYR A 427 13.08 7.45 16.78
N LYS A 428 11.93 7.51 17.50
CA LYS A 428 10.80 6.61 17.27
C LYS A 428 10.22 6.74 15.85
N LEU A 429 10.13 7.99 15.34
CA LEU A 429 9.72 8.26 13.97
C LEU A 429 10.60 7.53 12.95
N GLY A 430 11.93 7.51 13.14
CA GLY A 430 12.84 6.79 12.25
C GLY A 430 12.47 5.31 12.09
N HIS A 431 12.12 4.63 13.19
CA HIS A 431 11.65 3.24 13.14
C HIS A 431 10.24 3.08 12.53
N ASP A 432 9.35 4.04 12.79
CA ASP A 432 8.00 4.03 12.19
C ASP A 432 8.12 4.20 10.67
N LEU A 433 8.97 5.10 10.18
CA LEU A 433 9.24 5.28 8.75
C LEU A 433 9.92 4.05 8.13
N GLN A 434 10.89 3.44 8.83
CA GLN A 434 11.51 2.18 8.40
C GLN A 434 10.45 1.08 8.21
N TYR A 435 9.53 0.96 9.16
CA TYR A 435 8.43 0.01 9.07
C TYR A 435 7.53 0.26 7.86
N LEU A 436 7.13 1.52 7.63
CA LEU A 436 6.33 1.91 6.46
C LEU A 436 7.01 1.55 5.13
N MET A 437 8.32 1.80 5.03
CA MET A 437 9.09 1.54 3.81
C MET A 437 9.29 0.04 3.54
N ALA A 438 9.57 -0.73 4.60
CA ALA A 438 9.94 -2.14 4.50
C ALA A 438 8.78 -3.10 4.77
N TRP A 439 7.56 -2.58 4.90
CA TRP A 439 6.41 -3.40 5.28
C TRP A 439 6.24 -4.66 4.42
N SER A 440 6.09 -5.77 5.09
CA SER A 440 5.69 -7.06 4.54
C SER A 440 4.96 -7.87 5.61
N PRO A 441 4.13 -8.87 5.24
CA PRO A 441 3.52 -9.77 6.23
C PRO A 441 4.54 -10.49 7.11
N ILE A 442 5.72 -10.79 6.57
CA ILE A 442 6.82 -11.43 7.31
C ILE A 442 7.37 -10.48 8.37
N LEU A 443 7.53 -9.19 8.05
CA LEU A 443 7.96 -8.19 9.03
C LEU A 443 6.95 -8.05 10.18
N ASP A 444 5.65 -8.07 9.89
CA ASP A 444 4.62 -8.08 10.93
C ASP A 444 4.77 -9.29 11.87
N LEU A 445 4.97 -10.48 11.33
CA LEU A 445 5.21 -11.70 12.13
C LEU A 445 6.49 -11.60 12.95
N GLN A 446 7.56 -11.06 12.40
CA GLN A 446 8.82 -10.85 13.13
C GLN A 446 8.65 -9.88 14.31
N ILE A 447 7.91 -8.77 14.11
CA ILE A 447 7.63 -7.80 15.17
C ILE A 447 6.74 -8.42 16.25
N LEU A 448 5.72 -9.18 15.88
CA LEU A 448 4.87 -9.90 16.83
C LEU A 448 5.69 -10.90 17.67
N ALA A 449 6.56 -11.69 17.04
CA ALA A 449 7.44 -12.60 17.73
C ALA A 449 8.43 -11.88 18.67
N ALA A 450 9.03 -10.78 18.20
CA ALA A 450 9.90 -9.94 19.01
C ALA A 450 9.17 -9.35 20.21
N THR A 451 7.93 -8.92 20.05
CA THR A 451 7.09 -8.40 21.13
C THR A 451 6.87 -9.47 22.22
N LEU A 452 6.54 -10.70 21.83
CA LEU A 452 6.38 -11.81 22.76
C LEU A 452 7.69 -12.09 23.52
N LEU A 453 8.83 -12.06 22.83
CA LEU A 453 10.15 -12.25 23.46
C LEU A 453 10.48 -11.14 24.47
N VAL A 454 10.20 -9.88 24.14
CA VAL A 454 10.39 -8.74 25.06
C VAL A 454 9.51 -8.88 26.28
N MET A 455 8.23 -9.30 26.12
CA MET A 455 7.32 -9.55 27.24
C MET A 455 7.78 -10.70 28.14
N LEU A 456 8.40 -11.75 27.57
CA LEU A 456 8.90 -12.90 28.31
C LEU A 456 10.23 -12.63 29.03
N ARG A 457 11.10 -11.77 28.47
CA ARG A 457 12.41 -11.45 29.05
C ARG A 457 12.37 -10.58 30.30
N ARG A 458 11.19 -10.09 30.70
CA ARG A 458 10.98 -9.28 31.91
C ARG A 458 11.93 -8.09 32.05
N GLU A 459 12.38 -7.50 30.94
CA GLU A 459 13.10 -6.25 31.04
C GLU A 459 12.14 -5.14 31.44
N PRO A 460 12.52 -4.37 32.48
CA PRO A 460 11.66 -3.35 33.10
C PRO A 460 11.37 -2.17 32.17
#